data_9cd5bdff8a7c896152129bc45395aa63
#
_entry.id   9cd5bdff8a7c896152129bc45395aa63
#
_cell.length_a   1.000
_cell.length_b   1.000
_cell.length_c   1.000
_cell.angle_alpha   90.00
_cell.angle_beta   90.00
_cell.angle_gamma   90.00
#
_symmetry.space_group_name_H-M   'P 1'
#
loop_
_entity.id
_entity.type
_entity.pdbx_description
1 polymer ?
#
loop_
_entity_poly.entity_id
_entity_poly.type
_entity_poly.pdbx_seq_one_letter_code
_entity_poly.pdbx_strand_id
1 'polypeptide(L)'
;PIISYKNVYAGGGISDSDLNALVEMNEKELARFKVNYGDVFFTRTSETPDEIGFTNVYLGERNDVVFNGFVIRGRPKYNLFHPRFLKYVFQSNAVRKQMMDNSKFTTRAGISGESLGRIEIAVPEIPEQRNIADALDSVELRIQAVSTKLDAYKSLKKALMQDLLTGKVRVNVDNKEPAAA
;
A
#
# COMPACT_ATOMS: atom_id res chain seq x y z
N PRO A 1 13.48 11.38 -7.10
CA PRO A 1 12.84 10.35 -6.26
C PRO A 1 12.60 9.07 -7.07
N ILE A 2 12.62 7.91 -6.38
CA ILE A 2 12.47 6.61 -7.02
C ILE A 2 11.39 5.77 -6.32
N ILE A 3 10.50 5.18 -7.12
CA ILE A 3 9.57 4.16 -6.64
C ILE A 3 10.33 2.84 -6.46
N SER A 4 10.38 2.37 -5.23
CA SER A 4 11.03 1.14 -4.82
C SER A 4 10.03 -0.02 -4.70
N TYR A 5 10.55 -1.25 -4.56
CA TYR A 5 9.73 -2.41 -4.21
C TYR A 5 8.86 -2.16 -2.97
N LYS A 6 9.42 -1.51 -1.92
CA LYS A 6 8.68 -1.23 -0.68
C LYS A 6 7.46 -0.34 -0.90
N ASN A 7 7.57 0.69 -1.75
CA ASN A 7 6.44 1.56 -2.08
C ASN A 7 5.31 0.80 -2.77
N VAL A 8 5.65 -0.16 -3.63
CA VAL A 8 4.66 -0.99 -4.33
C VAL A 8 4.04 -2.00 -3.38
N TYR A 9 4.86 -2.68 -2.57
CA TYR A 9 4.41 -3.69 -1.61
C TYR A 9 3.48 -3.12 -0.53
N ALA A 10 3.68 -1.86 -0.12
CA ALA A 10 2.88 -1.21 0.91
C ALA A 10 1.39 -1.05 0.54
N GLY A 11 1.05 -0.98 -0.76
CA GLY A 11 -0.32 -0.72 -1.21
C GLY A 11 -0.83 0.69 -0.86
N GLY A 12 -2.11 0.92 -1.00
CA GLY A 12 -2.78 2.14 -0.53
C GLY A 12 -2.63 3.40 -1.41
N GLY A 13 -1.93 3.31 -2.54
CA GLY A 13 -1.51 4.45 -3.36
C GLY A 13 -0.10 4.93 -3.00
N ILE A 14 0.62 5.49 -3.96
CA ILE A 14 1.95 6.07 -3.77
C ILE A 14 1.82 7.57 -3.99
N SER A 15 1.98 8.34 -2.94
CA SER A 15 2.03 9.82 -2.97
C SER A 15 3.48 10.30 -3.02
N ASP A 16 3.67 11.59 -3.24
CA ASP A 16 5.00 12.21 -3.24
C ASP A 16 5.70 12.12 -1.88
N SER A 17 4.94 12.08 -0.78
CA SER A 17 5.47 11.95 0.58
C SER A 17 6.02 10.54 0.89
N ASP A 18 5.66 9.53 0.10
CA ASP A 18 6.14 8.15 0.26
C ASP A 18 7.50 7.92 -0.40
N LEU A 19 7.99 8.89 -1.18
CA LEU A 19 9.19 8.77 -2.00
C LEU A 19 10.44 9.30 -1.25
N ASN A 20 10.99 8.48 -0.36
CA ASN A 20 12.12 8.86 0.48
C ASN A 20 13.50 8.51 -0.11
N ALA A 21 13.55 7.76 -1.20
CA ALA A 21 14.78 7.37 -1.86
C ALA A 21 15.04 8.21 -3.11
N LEU A 22 16.31 8.54 -3.32
CA LEU A 22 16.78 9.29 -4.49
C LEU A 22 17.76 8.42 -5.30
N VAL A 23 17.83 8.70 -6.59
CA VAL A 23 18.76 8.07 -7.52
C VAL A 23 19.25 9.13 -8.51
N GLU A 24 20.51 9.02 -8.91
CA GLU A 24 21.06 9.80 -10.02
C GLU A 24 20.82 9.05 -11.32
N MET A 25 20.32 9.76 -12.32
CA MET A 25 20.05 9.23 -13.67
C MET A 25 20.43 10.26 -14.73
N ASN A 26 20.90 9.78 -15.86
CA ASN A 26 21.07 10.63 -17.03
C ASN A 26 19.70 10.90 -17.73
N GLU A 27 19.68 11.86 -18.65
CA GLU A 27 18.43 12.27 -19.32
C GLU A 27 17.74 11.14 -20.09
N LYS A 28 18.50 10.22 -20.70
CA LYS A 28 17.96 9.08 -21.44
C LYS A 28 17.28 8.06 -20.49
N GLU A 29 17.91 7.81 -19.35
CA GLU A 29 17.35 6.94 -18.30
C GLU A 29 16.11 7.58 -17.69
N LEU A 30 16.16 8.88 -17.39
CA LEU A 30 15.02 9.63 -16.87
C LEU A 30 13.82 9.53 -17.82
N ALA A 31 14.02 9.74 -19.11
CA ALA A 31 12.96 9.62 -20.11
C ALA A 31 12.35 8.20 -20.16
N ARG A 32 13.19 7.16 -20.05
CA ARG A 32 12.78 5.75 -20.10
C ARG A 32 12.00 5.31 -18.86
N PHE A 33 12.47 5.74 -17.68
CA PHE A 33 11.93 5.30 -16.39
C PHE A 33 10.98 6.31 -15.75
N LYS A 34 10.62 7.36 -16.47
CA LYS A 34 9.70 8.39 -15.98
C LYS A 34 8.36 7.82 -15.59
N VAL A 35 7.91 8.20 -14.40
CA VAL A 35 6.61 7.87 -13.84
C VAL A 35 5.61 8.98 -14.10
N ASN A 36 4.38 8.63 -14.42
CA ASN A 36 3.26 9.55 -14.57
C ASN A 36 2.16 9.21 -13.57
N TYR A 37 1.36 10.21 -13.21
CA TYR A 37 0.14 9.99 -12.43
C TYR A 37 -0.72 8.88 -13.03
N GLY A 38 -1.14 7.93 -12.19
CA GLY A 38 -1.94 6.78 -12.61
C GLY A 38 -1.14 5.60 -13.17
N ASP A 39 0.19 5.67 -13.26
CA ASP A 39 1.00 4.49 -13.57
C ASP A 39 0.85 3.45 -12.46
N VAL A 40 0.66 2.20 -12.88
CA VAL A 40 0.49 1.04 -12.00
C VAL A 40 1.82 0.30 -11.90
N PHE A 41 2.20 -0.07 -10.70
CA PHE A 41 3.42 -0.83 -10.44
C PHE A 41 3.09 -2.18 -9.83
N PHE A 42 3.79 -3.21 -10.29
CA PHE A 42 3.66 -4.59 -9.81
C PHE A 42 4.99 -5.06 -9.25
N THR A 43 4.97 -5.77 -8.12
CA THR A 43 6.16 -6.47 -7.63
C THR A 43 6.51 -7.59 -8.59
N ARG A 44 7.79 -7.66 -8.99
CA ARG A 44 8.27 -8.63 -9.98
C ARG A 44 8.57 -10.00 -9.39
N THR A 45 8.98 -10.03 -8.14
CA THR A 45 9.33 -11.25 -7.39
C THR A 45 8.80 -11.18 -5.98
N SER A 46 8.55 -12.33 -5.36
CA SER A 46 8.17 -12.44 -3.95
C SER A 46 8.74 -13.73 -3.35
N GLU A 47 8.81 -13.79 -2.02
CA GLU A 47 9.23 -14.99 -1.30
C GLU A 47 8.16 -16.09 -1.40
N THR A 48 6.89 -15.70 -1.43
CA THR A 48 5.75 -16.60 -1.48
C THR A 48 4.87 -16.34 -2.71
N PRO A 49 4.18 -17.36 -3.26
CA PRO A 49 3.34 -17.19 -4.45
C PRO A 49 2.15 -16.25 -4.25
N ASP A 50 1.61 -16.17 -3.05
CA ASP A 50 0.45 -15.35 -2.71
C ASP A 50 0.76 -13.84 -2.70
N GLU A 51 2.03 -13.46 -2.59
CA GLU A 51 2.48 -12.06 -2.63
C GLU A 51 2.93 -11.60 -4.02
N ILE A 52 2.99 -12.51 -5.00
CA ILE A 52 3.48 -12.14 -6.35
C ILE A 52 2.58 -11.11 -7.02
N GLY A 53 3.18 -10.15 -7.72
CA GLY A 53 2.45 -9.12 -8.44
C GLY A 53 1.65 -8.18 -7.53
N PHE A 54 2.04 -8.00 -6.26
CA PHE A 54 1.45 -6.94 -5.42
C PHE A 54 1.53 -5.62 -6.15
N THR A 55 0.46 -4.85 -6.04
CA THR A 55 0.21 -3.73 -6.94
C THR A 55 0.01 -2.44 -6.16
N ASN A 56 0.56 -1.37 -6.68
CA ASN A 56 0.28 -0.02 -6.21
C ASN A 56 0.24 0.98 -7.37
N VAL A 57 -0.40 2.11 -7.17
CA VAL A 57 -0.61 3.15 -8.19
C VAL A 57 0.05 4.44 -7.74
N TYR A 58 0.76 5.10 -8.64
CA TYR A 58 1.30 6.43 -8.36
C TYR A 58 0.20 7.48 -8.47
N LEU A 59 -0.05 8.20 -7.39
CA LEU A 59 -1.06 9.23 -7.23
C LEU A 59 -0.46 10.60 -6.88
N GLY A 60 0.87 10.74 -6.96
CA GLY A 60 1.58 12.01 -6.75
C GLY A 60 1.58 12.91 -7.99
N GLU A 61 2.05 14.12 -7.82
CA GLU A 61 2.05 15.17 -8.86
C GLU A 61 3.45 15.49 -9.41
N ARG A 62 4.50 14.90 -8.83
CA ARG A 62 5.87 15.14 -9.27
C ARG A 62 6.12 14.59 -10.67
N ASN A 63 6.96 15.29 -11.43
CA ASN A 63 7.33 14.94 -12.82
C ASN A 63 8.76 14.39 -12.96
N ASP A 64 9.50 14.30 -11.85
CA ASP A 64 10.88 13.82 -11.75
C ASP A 64 10.98 12.44 -11.09
N VAL A 65 9.86 11.72 -10.95
CA VAL A 65 9.81 10.38 -10.36
C VAL A 65 10.20 9.33 -11.36
N VAL A 66 10.99 8.36 -10.93
CA VAL A 66 11.41 7.19 -11.69
C VAL A 66 11.12 5.91 -10.93
N PHE A 67 11.35 4.75 -11.53
CA PHE A 67 11.22 3.45 -10.89
C PHE A 67 12.39 2.53 -11.23
N ASN A 68 12.60 1.49 -10.44
CA ASN A 68 13.71 0.55 -10.62
C ASN A 68 13.27 -0.77 -11.25
N GLY A 69 14.23 -1.61 -11.63
CA GLY A 69 14.01 -2.89 -12.29
C GLY A 69 13.40 -4.00 -11.42
N PHE A 70 13.19 -3.74 -10.11
CA PHE A 70 12.53 -4.70 -9.21
C PHE A 70 11.01 -4.65 -9.28
N VAL A 71 10.47 -3.68 -10.00
CA VAL A 71 9.02 -3.54 -10.25
C VAL A 71 8.75 -3.47 -11.75
N ILE A 72 7.53 -3.82 -12.14
CA ILE A 72 7.04 -3.72 -13.51
C ILE A 72 6.03 -2.58 -13.55
N ARG A 73 6.20 -1.65 -14.49
CA ARG A 73 5.24 -0.56 -14.72
C ARG A 73 4.22 -0.95 -15.78
N GLY A 74 2.94 -0.84 -15.44
CA GLY A 74 1.83 -0.76 -16.38
C GLY A 74 1.37 0.68 -16.55
N ARG A 75 1.25 1.16 -17.78
CA ARG A 75 0.69 2.49 -18.06
C ARG A 75 -0.71 2.32 -18.65
N PRO A 76 -1.76 2.67 -17.90
CA PRO A 76 -3.12 2.50 -18.39
C PRO A 76 -3.43 3.48 -19.52
N LYS A 77 -4.38 3.11 -20.38
CA LYS A 77 -4.95 4.04 -21.36
C LYS A 77 -5.87 5.00 -20.60
N TYR A 78 -5.60 6.30 -20.67
CA TYR A 78 -6.20 7.33 -19.81
C TYR A 78 -7.73 7.38 -19.83
N ASN A 79 -8.37 7.04 -20.91
CA ASN A 79 -9.82 7.09 -21.06
C ASN A 79 -10.56 5.82 -20.62
N LEU A 80 -9.85 4.80 -20.17
CA LEU A 80 -10.45 3.54 -19.75
C LEU A 80 -10.46 3.33 -18.23
N PHE A 81 -9.56 4.00 -17.50
CA PHE A 81 -9.32 3.72 -16.10
C PHE A 81 -9.27 4.99 -15.26
N HIS A 82 -9.97 4.95 -14.14
CA HIS A 82 -9.79 5.92 -13.07
C HIS A 82 -8.60 5.47 -12.17
N PRO A 83 -7.57 6.29 -11.94
CA PRO A 83 -6.35 5.87 -11.22
C PRO A 83 -6.61 5.28 -9.83
N ARG A 84 -7.52 5.86 -9.03
CA ARG A 84 -7.86 5.33 -7.70
C ARG A 84 -8.57 3.96 -7.77
N PHE A 85 -9.33 3.67 -8.82
CA PHE A 85 -9.92 2.35 -9.04
C PHE A 85 -8.86 1.29 -9.25
N LEU A 86 -7.79 1.62 -10.00
CA LEU A 86 -6.67 0.71 -10.24
C LEU A 86 -5.95 0.28 -8.94
N LYS A 87 -6.01 1.09 -7.90
CA LYS A 87 -5.50 0.75 -6.57
C LYS A 87 -6.15 -0.51 -5.99
N TYR A 88 -7.41 -0.78 -6.35
CA TYR A 88 -8.22 -1.85 -5.77
C TYR A 88 -8.44 -3.04 -6.69
N VAL A 89 -8.65 -2.82 -7.99
CA VAL A 89 -9.06 -3.90 -8.91
C VAL A 89 -8.07 -5.06 -8.93
N PHE A 90 -6.77 -4.77 -8.84
CA PHE A 90 -5.72 -5.79 -8.82
C PHE A 90 -5.61 -6.55 -7.50
N GLN A 91 -6.28 -6.09 -6.45
CA GLN A 91 -6.34 -6.77 -5.15
C GLN A 91 -7.54 -7.72 -5.03
N SER A 92 -8.44 -7.73 -6.00
CA SER A 92 -9.57 -8.67 -5.99
C SER A 92 -9.10 -10.13 -6.05
N ASN A 93 -9.80 -11.02 -5.34
CA ASN A 93 -9.43 -12.44 -5.28
C ASN A 93 -9.29 -13.08 -6.67
N ALA A 94 -10.17 -12.71 -7.61
CA ALA A 94 -10.15 -13.23 -8.98
C ALA A 94 -8.86 -12.83 -9.72
N VAL A 95 -8.42 -11.58 -9.56
CA VAL A 95 -7.18 -11.07 -10.18
C VAL A 95 -5.95 -11.64 -9.47
N ARG A 96 -5.95 -11.69 -8.14
CA ARG A 96 -4.87 -12.29 -7.35
C ARG A 96 -4.63 -13.75 -7.74
N LYS A 97 -5.72 -14.53 -7.90
CA LYS A 97 -5.62 -15.90 -8.37
C LYS A 97 -4.96 -15.99 -9.75
N GLN A 98 -5.38 -15.17 -10.72
CA GLN A 98 -4.76 -15.13 -12.03
C GLN A 98 -3.26 -14.79 -11.97
N MET A 99 -2.85 -13.85 -11.11
CA MET A 99 -1.44 -13.50 -10.92
C MET A 99 -0.64 -14.69 -10.40
N MET A 100 -1.15 -15.43 -9.43
CA MET A 100 -0.52 -16.65 -8.94
C MET A 100 -0.42 -17.73 -10.04
N ASP A 101 -1.52 -17.99 -10.75
CA ASP A 101 -1.58 -19.01 -11.81
C ASP A 101 -0.64 -18.69 -13.00
N ASN A 102 -0.40 -17.41 -13.29
CA ASN A 102 0.52 -16.94 -14.35
C ASN A 102 1.95 -16.66 -13.84
N SER A 103 2.24 -16.91 -12.58
CA SER A 103 3.58 -16.79 -12.02
C SER A 103 4.38 -18.09 -12.19
N LYS A 104 5.70 -17.97 -12.08
CA LYS A 104 6.61 -19.13 -12.01
C LYS A 104 7.22 -19.16 -10.62
N PHE A 105 7.13 -20.30 -9.97
CA PHE A 105 7.75 -20.52 -8.66
C PHE A 105 8.90 -21.54 -8.80
N THR A 106 10.07 -21.11 -8.33
CA THR A 106 11.24 -21.98 -8.16
C THR A 106 11.72 -21.84 -6.71
N THR A 107 12.76 -21.09 -6.47
CA THR A 107 13.18 -20.67 -5.12
C THR A 107 12.36 -19.46 -4.64
N ARG A 108 11.89 -18.63 -5.58
CA ARG A 108 11.02 -17.46 -5.38
C ARG A 108 9.94 -17.44 -6.44
N ALA A 109 8.81 -16.84 -6.13
CA ALA A 109 7.81 -16.55 -7.12
C ALA A 109 8.26 -15.39 -8.02
N GLY A 110 8.01 -15.49 -9.32
CA GLY A 110 8.33 -14.46 -10.29
C GLY A 110 7.22 -14.29 -11.32
N ILE A 111 6.94 -13.04 -11.71
CA ILE A 111 5.99 -12.72 -12.77
C ILE A 111 6.65 -11.82 -13.81
N SER A 112 6.32 -12.03 -15.09
CA SER A 112 6.83 -11.22 -16.20
C SER A 112 5.78 -10.23 -16.68
N GLY A 113 6.21 -9.20 -17.45
CA GLY A 113 5.28 -8.30 -18.14
C GLY A 113 4.35 -9.03 -19.11
N GLU A 114 4.83 -10.08 -19.77
CA GLU A 114 4.01 -10.93 -20.65
C GLU A 114 2.94 -11.69 -19.85
N SER A 115 3.30 -12.25 -18.69
CA SER A 115 2.35 -12.91 -17.80
C SER A 115 1.29 -11.94 -17.28
N LEU A 116 1.70 -10.73 -16.89
CA LEU A 116 0.76 -9.67 -16.48
C LEU A 116 -0.19 -9.27 -17.61
N GLY A 117 0.28 -9.29 -18.86
CA GLY A 117 -0.55 -9.00 -20.03
C GLY A 117 -1.67 -10.01 -20.30
N ARG A 118 -1.66 -11.17 -19.64
CA ARG A 118 -2.71 -12.21 -19.72
C ARG A 118 -3.77 -12.07 -18.62
N ILE A 119 -3.57 -11.16 -17.67
CA ILE A 119 -4.50 -10.94 -16.56
C ILE A 119 -5.73 -10.19 -17.08
N GLU A 120 -6.89 -10.77 -16.86
CA GLU A 120 -8.17 -10.17 -17.19
C GLU A 120 -8.77 -9.48 -15.97
N ILE A 121 -9.24 -8.25 -16.16
CA ILE A 121 -9.90 -7.46 -15.14
C ILE A 121 -11.25 -6.98 -15.63
N ALA A 122 -12.24 -6.93 -14.72
CA ALA A 122 -13.50 -6.30 -14.99
C ALA A 122 -13.33 -4.77 -14.96
N VAL A 123 -13.78 -4.10 -16.01
CA VAL A 123 -13.64 -2.63 -16.16
C VAL A 123 -15.04 -2.02 -16.31
N PRO A 124 -15.64 -1.55 -15.22
CA PRO A 124 -16.91 -0.80 -15.28
C PRO A 124 -16.72 0.55 -15.99
N GLU A 125 -17.83 1.25 -16.24
CA GLU A 125 -17.78 2.62 -16.73
C GLU A 125 -17.09 3.57 -15.73
N ILE A 126 -16.44 4.63 -16.23
CA ILE A 126 -15.65 5.57 -15.40
C ILE A 126 -16.43 6.13 -14.19
N PRO A 127 -17.71 6.52 -14.29
CA PRO A 127 -18.48 6.96 -13.12
C PRO A 127 -18.58 5.87 -12.03
N GLU A 128 -18.80 4.62 -12.43
CA GLU A 128 -18.86 3.50 -11.50
C GLU A 128 -17.50 3.21 -10.86
N GLN A 129 -16.39 3.27 -11.63
CA GLN A 129 -15.05 3.16 -11.10
C GLN A 129 -14.77 4.20 -10.01
N ARG A 130 -15.23 5.45 -10.20
CA ARG A 130 -15.12 6.53 -9.19
C ARG A 130 -15.88 6.17 -7.92
N ASN A 131 -17.14 5.76 -8.06
CA ASN A 131 -17.99 5.40 -6.93
C ASN A 131 -17.39 4.23 -6.12
N ILE A 132 -16.86 3.22 -6.81
CA ILE A 132 -16.15 2.09 -6.17
C ILE A 132 -14.92 2.60 -5.41
N ALA A 133 -14.10 3.43 -6.04
CA ALA A 133 -12.91 4.00 -5.40
C ALA A 133 -13.27 4.85 -4.18
N ASP A 134 -14.28 5.73 -4.28
CA ASP A 134 -14.72 6.59 -3.18
C ASP A 134 -15.23 5.77 -1.98
N ALA A 135 -16.00 4.70 -2.23
CA ALA A 135 -16.48 3.82 -1.18
C ALA A 135 -15.32 3.11 -0.47
N LEU A 136 -14.36 2.55 -1.21
CA LEU A 136 -13.21 1.83 -0.67
C LEU A 136 -12.24 2.78 0.05
N ASP A 137 -11.95 3.96 -0.51
CA ASP A 137 -11.15 5.00 0.11
C ASP A 137 -11.75 5.43 1.47
N SER A 138 -13.07 5.55 1.56
CA SER A 138 -13.75 5.91 2.81
C SER A 138 -13.55 4.86 3.93
N VAL A 139 -13.54 3.58 3.56
CA VAL A 139 -13.26 2.48 4.49
C VAL A 139 -11.79 2.47 4.90
N GLU A 140 -10.88 2.68 3.96
CA GLU A 140 -9.44 2.72 4.19
C GLU A 140 -9.07 3.87 5.16
N LEU A 141 -9.65 5.06 4.98
CA LEU A 141 -9.49 6.18 5.91
C LEU A 141 -9.98 5.85 7.34
N ARG A 142 -11.07 5.11 7.47
CA ARG A 142 -11.56 4.65 8.78
C ARG A 142 -10.60 3.64 9.41
N ILE A 143 -10.08 2.68 8.64
CA ILE A 143 -9.09 1.72 9.11
C ILE A 143 -7.84 2.46 9.61
N GLN A 144 -7.35 3.44 8.86
CA GLN A 144 -6.19 4.24 9.24
C GLN A 144 -6.44 5.04 10.53
N ALA A 145 -7.59 5.69 10.66
CA ALA A 145 -7.96 6.42 11.87
C ALA A 145 -8.02 5.51 13.11
N VAL A 146 -8.60 4.31 12.99
CA VAL A 146 -8.66 3.33 14.07
C VAL A 146 -7.26 2.81 14.41
N SER A 147 -6.41 2.54 13.42
CA SER A 147 -5.02 2.13 13.63
C SER A 147 -4.21 3.18 14.39
N THR A 148 -4.31 4.44 13.98
CA THR A 148 -3.65 5.56 14.67
C THR A 148 -4.11 5.67 16.14
N LYS A 149 -5.42 5.50 16.39
CA LYS A 149 -5.98 5.51 17.75
C LYS A 149 -5.47 4.33 18.58
N LEU A 150 -5.36 3.14 17.97
CA LEU A 150 -4.80 1.97 18.61
C LEU A 150 -3.35 2.18 19.04
N ASP A 151 -2.53 2.79 18.19
CA ASP A 151 -1.12 3.04 18.50
C ASP A 151 -0.97 4.13 19.58
N ALA A 152 -1.84 5.12 19.60
CA ALA A 152 -1.92 6.07 20.70
C ALA A 152 -2.25 5.38 22.04
N TYR A 153 -3.22 4.47 22.06
CA TYR A 153 -3.55 3.70 23.27
C TYR A 153 -2.43 2.76 23.70
N LYS A 154 -1.72 2.11 22.77
CA LYS A 154 -0.53 1.29 23.11
C LYS A 154 0.55 2.16 23.76
N SER A 155 0.80 3.34 23.23
CA SER A 155 1.77 4.30 23.79
C SER A 155 1.35 4.81 25.18
N LEU A 156 0.07 5.14 25.38
CA LEU A 156 -0.48 5.52 26.67
C LEU A 156 -0.35 4.38 27.70
N LYS A 157 -0.73 3.16 27.32
CA LYS A 157 -0.55 1.98 28.19
C LYS A 157 0.89 1.82 28.64
N LYS A 158 1.85 1.95 27.70
CA LYS A 158 3.29 1.85 28.00
C LYS A 158 3.72 2.94 29.00
N ALA A 159 3.29 4.18 28.82
CA ALA A 159 3.60 5.29 29.71
C ALA A 159 3.02 5.07 31.11
N LEU A 160 1.74 4.68 31.23
CA LEU A 160 1.09 4.38 32.51
C LEU A 160 1.77 3.22 33.23
N MET A 161 2.12 2.13 32.53
CA MET A 161 2.88 1.04 33.12
C MET A 161 4.21 1.52 33.70
N GLN A 162 4.92 2.39 32.98
CA GLN A 162 6.19 2.96 33.44
C GLN A 162 6.00 3.80 34.72
N ASP A 163 5.01 4.65 34.76
CA ASP A 163 4.79 5.56 35.90
C ASP A 163 4.21 4.85 37.13
N LEU A 164 3.25 3.93 36.94
CA LEU A 164 2.56 3.22 38.03
C LEU A 164 3.43 2.09 38.61
N LEU A 165 4.08 1.27 37.78
CA LEU A 165 4.86 0.14 38.26
C LEU A 165 6.20 0.56 38.88
N THR A 166 6.72 1.74 38.55
CA THR A 166 7.92 2.30 39.18
C THR A 166 7.61 3.13 40.42
N GLY A 167 6.33 3.34 40.73
CA GLY A 167 5.90 4.16 41.88
C GLY A 167 6.08 5.66 41.68
N LYS A 168 6.40 6.11 40.47
CA LYS A 168 6.49 7.56 40.13
C LYS A 168 5.16 8.25 40.27
N VAL A 169 4.07 7.57 39.94
CA VAL A 169 2.69 8.00 40.20
C VAL A 169 2.01 6.91 41.01
N ARG A 170 1.29 7.30 42.06
CA ARG A 170 0.53 6.37 42.90
C ARG A 170 -0.95 6.43 42.59
N VAL A 171 -1.61 5.27 42.60
CA VAL A 171 -3.07 5.19 42.53
C VAL A 171 -3.63 5.46 43.92
N ASN A 172 -4.58 6.38 44.05
CA ASN A 172 -5.33 6.59 45.28
C ASN A 172 -6.22 5.35 45.51
N VAL A 173 -5.96 4.61 46.55
CA VAL A 173 -6.84 3.52 47.01
C VAL A 173 -7.85 4.20 47.97
N ASP A 174 -9.11 4.34 47.54
CA ASP A 174 -10.17 4.69 48.44
C ASP A 174 -10.26 3.59 49.52
N ASN A 175 -9.69 3.86 50.72
CA ASN A 175 -9.91 3.03 51.92
C ASN A 175 -11.37 3.21 52.34
N LYS A 176 -12.29 2.52 51.73
CA LYS A 176 -13.56 2.18 52.40
C LYS A 176 -13.24 1.19 53.48
N GLU A 177 -13.06 1.67 54.73
CA GLU A 177 -13.14 0.77 55.90
C GLU A 177 -14.45 0.02 55.80
N PRO A 178 -14.43 -1.34 55.98
CA PRO A 178 -15.66 -2.06 56.13
C PRO A 178 -16.34 -1.56 57.40
N ALA A 179 -17.56 -1.02 57.24
CA ALA A 179 -18.39 -0.66 58.40
C ALA A 179 -18.44 -1.91 59.33
N ALA A 180 -17.88 -1.74 60.54
CA ALA A 180 -17.96 -2.73 61.57
C ALA A 180 -19.44 -3.03 61.89
N ALA A 181 -19.84 -4.28 61.78
CA ALA A 181 -21.13 -4.80 62.22
C ALA A 181 -21.11 -5.03 63.74
#